data_bc74af904ad7d9ffa2f630e67d9fe65f
#
_entry.id   bc74af904ad7d9ffa2f630e67d9fe65f
#
_cell.length_a   1.000
_cell.length_b   1.000
_cell.length_c   1.000
_cell.angle_alpha   90.00
_cell.angle_beta   90.00
_cell.angle_gamma   90.00
#
_symmetry.space_group_name_H-M   'P 1'
#
loop_
_entity.id
_entity.type
_entity.pdbx_description
1 polymer ?
#
loop_
_entity_poly.entity_id
_entity_poly.type
_entity_poly.pdbx_seq_one_letter_code
_entity_poly.pdbx_strand_id
1 'polypeptide(L)'
;MTDPAPNDQPSRAEILAFARNALDQDPGNAYAWSLLGVSLRGAGRLPAAIAAHWRGLELDPHDGKIWSNLGNALMDAGRLDEALVAHAQATTLDPGDALFRFNRLVAQRRAGDFHGSLESSDVLEGLDPDNIAVAWERALVRLQLGDYATGFRDYGARRHLSSFYISSLPGEEWDGRPLNGRRIFLASEQGFGDALLVARYVAQVKALGGHVIYQYHPELRQVLHGLPADEFHVRGAPFPDYDVWLFQMDLPVVLGARTDNLPPPVSLHVPDASRVKMAALIGACPPGILRVGIVWSGRVTFGENNLRATSLDAFMRLAEVPSVRLYSLQKDGPSAELDDPDTQRLVTPLGPHLDDFADTAAAIELLDLVVMTDSSVAHLTASLGKPVWNLVQHVPYWIYGDRNDSTPWYPTMRLFRQGADRDWNEVFMRVAEALHREAWLRGL
;
A
#
# COMPACT_ATOMS: atom_id res chain seq x y z
N MET A 1 -23.31 -12.18 31.74
CA MET A 1 -22.96 -11.73 30.38
C MET A 1 -23.40 -12.84 29.45
N THR A 2 -24.51 -12.63 28.77
CA THR A 2 -25.07 -13.59 27.81
C THR A 2 -24.28 -13.47 26.51
N ASP A 3 -23.81 -14.62 26.01
CA ASP A 3 -23.21 -14.72 24.68
C ASP A 3 -24.09 -14.02 23.63
N PRO A 4 -23.51 -13.26 22.65
CA PRO A 4 -24.29 -12.77 21.54
C PRO A 4 -24.83 -13.97 20.76
N ALA A 5 -26.10 -13.87 20.37
CA ALA A 5 -26.78 -14.89 19.56
C ALA A 5 -25.96 -15.21 18.29
N PRO A 6 -25.95 -16.47 17.83
CA PRO A 6 -25.24 -16.84 16.63
C PRO A 6 -25.77 -16.02 15.45
N ASN A 7 -24.83 -15.52 14.62
CA ASN A 7 -25.11 -14.74 13.43
C ASN A 7 -26.01 -15.57 12.50
N ASP A 8 -27.26 -15.18 12.33
CA ASP A 8 -28.32 -15.91 11.61
C ASP A 8 -28.13 -15.87 10.07
N GLN A 9 -26.95 -15.43 9.61
CA GLN A 9 -26.64 -15.43 8.17
C GLN A 9 -26.14 -16.82 7.73
N PRO A 10 -26.70 -17.37 6.63
CA PRO A 10 -26.32 -18.68 6.13
C PRO A 10 -24.82 -18.70 5.79
N SER A 11 -24.14 -19.75 6.18
CA SER A 11 -22.73 -19.99 5.82
C SER A 11 -22.57 -20.09 4.31
N ARG A 12 -21.35 -19.82 3.83
CA ARG A 12 -21.02 -20.01 2.40
C ARG A 12 -21.34 -21.41 1.89
N ALA A 13 -21.14 -22.43 2.71
CA ALA A 13 -21.45 -23.83 2.36
C ALA A 13 -22.95 -24.04 2.18
N GLU A 14 -23.77 -23.45 3.03
CA GLU A 14 -25.23 -23.51 2.93
C GLU A 14 -25.73 -22.78 1.69
N ILE A 15 -25.21 -21.58 1.41
CA ILE A 15 -25.55 -20.82 0.17
C ILE A 15 -25.17 -21.65 -1.07
N LEU A 16 -24.00 -22.26 -1.09
CA LEU A 16 -23.56 -23.11 -2.20
C LEU A 16 -24.44 -24.34 -2.39
N ALA A 17 -24.80 -25.00 -1.28
CA ALA A 17 -25.69 -26.17 -1.32
C ALA A 17 -27.08 -25.79 -1.81
N PHE A 18 -27.64 -24.68 -1.33
CA PHE A 18 -28.91 -24.15 -1.79
C PHE A 18 -28.89 -23.83 -3.30
N ALA A 19 -27.87 -23.10 -3.76
CA ALA A 19 -27.73 -22.74 -5.17
C ALA A 19 -27.67 -23.98 -6.07
N ARG A 20 -26.90 -25.00 -5.70
CA ARG A 20 -26.82 -26.28 -6.45
C ARG A 20 -28.16 -27.00 -6.51
N ASN A 21 -28.81 -27.18 -5.35
CA ASN A 21 -30.12 -27.84 -5.30
C ASN A 21 -31.18 -27.10 -6.12
N ALA A 22 -31.20 -25.77 -6.07
CA ALA A 22 -32.12 -24.97 -6.87
C ALA A 22 -31.86 -25.11 -8.38
N LEU A 23 -30.58 -25.18 -8.80
CA LEU A 23 -30.22 -25.39 -10.22
C LEU A 23 -30.45 -26.82 -10.69
N ASP A 24 -30.36 -27.82 -9.81
CA ASP A 24 -30.73 -29.22 -10.12
C ASP A 24 -32.25 -29.36 -10.38
N GLN A 25 -33.05 -28.53 -9.70
CA GLN A 25 -34.52 -28.52 -9.87
C GLN A 25 -34.95 -27.63 -11.03
N ASP A 26 -34.34 -26.46 -11.19
CA ASP A 26 -34.62 -25.48 -12.24
C ASP A 26 -33.34 -24.81 -12.74
N PRO A 27 -32.76 -25.31 -13.84
CA PRO A 27 -31.59 -24.67 -14.46
C PRO A 27 -31.87 -23.26 -15.02
N GLY A 28 -33.14 -22.86 -15.15
CA GLY A 28 -33.57 -21.53 -15.55
C GLY A 28 -33.62 -20.49 -14.43
N ASN A 29 -33.25 -20.85 -13.22
CA ASN A 29 -33.27 -19.95 -12.08
C ASN A 29 -32.04 -19.01 -12.06
N ALA A 30 -32.24 -17.77 -12.57
CA ALA A 30 -31.21 -16.73 -12.64
C ALA A 30 -30.61 -16.40 -11.24
N TYR A 31 -31.44 -16.32 -10.21
CA TYR A 31 -31.02 -16.03 -8.85
C TYR A 31 -30.10 -17.14 -8.29
N ALA A 32 -30.41 -18.40 -8.55
CA ALA A 32 -29.57 -19.52 -8.13
C ALA A 32 -28.20 -19.52 -8.83
N TRP A 33 -28.13 -19.13 -10.11
CA TRP A 33 -26.86 -18.89 -10.80
C TRP A 33 -26.06 -17.77 -10.15
N SER A 34 -26.69 -16.67 -9.75
CA SER A 34 -26.02 -15.58 -9.05
C SER A 34 -25.45 -16.03 -7.69
N LEU A 35 -26.22 -16.78 -6.90
CA LEU A 35 -25.75 -17.35 -5.61
C LEU A 35 -24.58 -18.30 -5.80
N LEU A 36 -24.61 -19.14 -6.85
CA LEU A 36 -23.48 -19.99 -7.21
C LEU A 36 -22.24 -19.15 -7.51
N GLY A 37 -22.39 -18.06 -8.29
CA GLY A 37 -21.32 -17.13 -8.62
C GLY A 37 -20.70 -16.48 -7.38
N VAL A 38 -21.54 -15.97 -6.45
CA VAL A 38 -21.09 -15.38 -5.18
C VAL A 38 -20.30 -16.40 -4.35
N SER A 39 -20.79 -17.65 -4.24
CA SER A 39 -20.11 -18.70 -3.49
C SER A 39 -18.76 -19.09 -4.12
N LEU A 40 -18.70 -19.18 -5.46
CA LEU A 40 -17.47 -19.49 -6.20
C LEU A 40 -16.43 -18.37 -6.08
N ARG A 41 -16.87 -17.10 -6.16
CA ARG A 41 -16.02 -15.92 -5.93
C ARG A 41 -15.37 -15.99 -4.54
N GLY A 42 -16.18 -16.21 -3.52
CA GLY A 42 -15.69 -16.35 -2.16
C GLY A 42 -14.76 -17.55 -1.91
N ALA A 43 -14.74 -18.54 -2.82
CA ALA A 43 -13.81 -19.66 -2.83
C ALA A 43 -12.57 -19.40 -3.73
N GLY A 44 -12.40 -18.19 -4.27
CA GLY A 44 -11.30 -17.81 -5.18
C GLY A 44 -11.42 -18.42 -6.59
N ARG A 45 -12.55 -19.09 -6.92
CA ARG A 45 -12.77 -19.71 -8.23
C ARG A 45 -13.33 -18.67 -9.24
N LEU A 46 -12.56 -17.62 -9.49
CA LEU A 46 -13.01 -16.43 -10.20
C LEU A 46 -13.53 -16.70 -11.61
N PRO A 47 -12.86 -17.50 -12.48
CA PRO A 47 -13.41 -17.78 -13.81
C PRO A 47 -14.79 -18.48 -13.76
N ALA A 48 -14.97 -19.41 -12.82
CA ALA A 48 -16.25 -20.10 -12.66
C ALA A 48 -17.34 -19.17 -12.07
N ALA A 49 -16.97 -18.24 -11.16
CA ALA A 49 -17.87 -17.24 -10.63
C ALA A 49 -18.40 -16.32 -11.73
N ILE A 50 -17.51 -15.81 -12.57
CA ILE A 50 -17.85 -14.96 -13.73
C ILE A 50 -18.78 -15.70 -14.68
N ALA A 51 -18.47 -16.96 -15.01
CA ALA A 51 -19.32 -17.78 -15.88
C ALA A 51 -20.73 -18.00 -15.29
N ALA A 52 -20.82 -18.24 -13.97
CA ALA A 52 -22.11 -18.40 -13.29
C ALA A 52 -22.95 -17.12 -13.37
N HIS A 53 -22.36 -15.96 -13.13
CA HIS A 53 -23.08 -14.69 -13.26
C HIS A 53 -23.54 -14.42 -14.70
N TRP A 54 -22.72 -14.75 -15.71
CA TRP A 54 -23.15 -14.64 -17.11
C TRP A 54 -24.34 -15.54 -17.41
N ARG A 55 -24.37 -16.78 -16.87
CA ARG A 55 -25.57 -17.65 -17.01
C ARG A 55 -26.82 -17.04 -16.38
N GLY A 56 -26.67 -16.40 -15.21
CA GLY A 56 -27.75 -15.65 -14.59
C GLY A 56 -28.25 -14.51 -15.47
N LEU A 57 -27.34 -13.74 -16.08
CA LEU A 57 -27.68 -12.62 -16.96
C LEU A 57 -28.29 -13.03 -18.33
N GLU A 58 -27.92 -14.21 -18.84
CA GLU A 58 -28.60 -14.80 -20.02
C GLU A 58 -30.08 -15.08 -19.74
N LEU A 59 -30.43 -15.37 -18.47
CA LEU A 59 -31.80 -15.65 -18.05
C LEU A 59 -32.56 -14.38 -17.62
N ASP A 60 -31.89 -13.47 -16.92
CA ASP A 60 -32.45 -12.18 -16.52
C ASP A 60 -31.40 -11.06 -16.73
N PRO A 61 -31.39 -10.43 -17.93
CA PRO A 61 -30.46 -9.36 -18.26
C PRO A 61 -30.74 -8.03 -17.53
N HIS A 62 -31.89 -7.91 -16.86
CA HIS A 62 -32.31 -6.71 -16.15
C HIS A 62 -32.12 -6.80 -14.63
N ASP A 63 -31.57 -7.87 -14.11
CA ASP A 63 -31.22 -7.97 -12.68
C ASP A 63 -29.91 -7.20 -12.35
N GLY A 64 -30.07 -6.00 -11.78
CA GLY A 64 -28.94 -5.15 -11.34
C GLY A 64 -28.04 -5.82 -10.31
N LYS A 65 -28.57 -6.73 -9.48
CA LYS A 65 -27.77 -7.46 -8.48
C LYS A 65 -26.81 -8.45 -9.13
N ILE A 66 -27.25 -9.14 -10.18
CA ILE A 66 -26.39 -10.06 -10.94
C ILE A 66 -25.27 -9.26 -11.64
N TRP A 67 -25.61 -8.11 -12.26
CA TRP A 67 -24.61 -7.22 -12.84
C TRP A 67 -23.60 -6.73 -11.81
N SER A 68 -24.04 -6.30 -10.63
CA SER A 68 -23.16 -5.86 -9.55
C SER A 68 -22.24 -6.99 -9.05
N ASN A 69 -22.79 -8.20 -8.87
CA ASN A 69 -22.01 -9.38 -8.47
C ASN A 69 -20.99 -9.81 -9.53
N LEU A 70 -21.36 -9.73 -10.82
CA LEU A 70 -20.44 -9.95 -11.93
C LEU A 70 -19.29 -8.93 -11.87
N GLY A 71 -19.61 -7.64 -11.69
CA GLY A 71 -18.62 -6.58 -11.55
C GLY A 71 -17.61 -6.86 -10.43
N ASN A 72 -18.11 -7.29 -9.26
CA ASN A 72 -17.26 -7.68 -8.14
C ASN A 72 -16.35 -8.89 -8.47
N ALA A 73 -16.86 -9.90 -9.17
CA ALA A 73 -16.07 -11.07 -9.57
C ALA A 73 -15.00 -10.70 -10.61
N LEU A 74 -15.33 -9.81 -11.54
CA LEU A 74 -14.40 -9.27 -12.55
C LEU A 74 -13.32 -8.40 -11.89
N MET A 75 -13.68 -7.59 -10.90
CA MET A 75 -12.76 -6.76 -10.12
C MET A 75 -11.74 -7.62 -9.37
N ASP A 76 -12.18 -8.69 -8.72
CA ASP A 76 -11.30 -9.64 -8.03
C ASP A 76 -10.39 -10.40 -9.03
N ALA A 77 -10.85 -10.62 -10.26
CA ALA A 77 -10.07 -11.21 -11.34
C ALA A 77 -9.10 -10.22 -12.03
N GLY A 78 -9.06 -8.94 -11.60
CA GLY A 78 -8.23 -7.89 -12.22
C GLY A 78 -8.76 -7.38 -13.57
N ARG A 79 -9.96 -7.81 -14.00
CA ARG A 79 -10.61 -7.41 -15.26
C ARG A 79 -11.39 -6.10 -15.07
N LEU A 80 -10.66 -5.02 -14.76
CA LEU A 80 -11.27 -3.79 -14.24
C LEU A 80 -12.14 -3.05 -15.25
N ASP A 81 -11.78 -3.04 -16.53
CA ASP A 81 -12.57 -2.39 -17.57
C ASP A 81 -13.94 -3.06 -17.72
N GLU A 82 -13.98 -4.39 -17.67
CA GLU A 82 -15.22 -5.15 -17.72
C GLU A 82 -16.03 -4.98 -16.41
N ALA A 83 -15.36 -4.87 -15.28
CA ALA A 83 -16.00 -4.58 -14.00
C ALA A 83 -16.69 -3.21 -14.02
N LEU A 84 -16.05 -2.19 -14.59
CA LEU A 84 -16.65 -0.85 -14.77
C LEU A 84 -17.92 -0.91 -15.61
N VAL A 85 -17.92 -1.65 -16.72
CA VAL A 85 -19.11 -1.85 -17.56
C VAL A 85 -20.23 -2.55 -16.76
N ALA A 86 -19.91 -3.60 -16.04
CA ALA A 86 -20.90 -4.34 -15.25
C ALA A 86 -21.51 -3.48 -14.12
N HIS A 87 -20.70 -2.72 -13.39
CA HIS A 87 -21.19 -1.80 -12.36
C HIS A 87 -21.96 -0.60 -12.94
N ALA A 88 -21.57 -0.09 -14.11
CA ALA A 88 -22.33 0.95 -14.80
C ALA A 88 -23.72 0.44 -15.20
N GLN A 89 -23.80 -0.81 -15.68
CA GLN A 89 -25.09 -1.44 -16.02
C GLN A 89 -25.98 -1.61 -14.77
N ALA A 90 -25.41 -2.10 -13.66
CA ALA A 90 -26.14 -2.22 -12.39
C ALA A 90 -26.72 -0.86 -11.93
N THR A 91 -25.90 0.20 -11.95
CA THR A 91 -26.35 1.56 -11.58
C THR A 91 -27.33 2.19 -12.56
N THR A 92 -27.32 1.76 -13.83
CA THR A 92 -28.32 2.21 -14.84
C THR A 92 -29.66 1.55 -14.59
N LEU A 93 -29.69 0.28 -14.21
CA LEU A 93 -30.91 -0.49 -13.92
C LEU A 93 -31.58 -0.03 -12.61
N ASP A 94 -30.80 0.30 -11.59
CA ASP A 94 -31.30 0.90 -10.36
C ASP A 94 -30.38 2.06 -9.89
N PRO A 95 -30.68 3.29 -10.35
CA PRO A 95 -29.91 4.47 -9.99
C PRO A 95 -30.01 4.85 -8.50
N GLY A 96 -31.03 4.35 -7.79
CA GLY A 96 -31.27 4.61 -6.38
C GLY A 96 -30.53 3.66 -5.43
N ASP A 97 -29.99 2.55 -5.95
CA ASP A 97 -29.28 1.59 -5.10
C ASP A 97 -27.90 2.11 -4.70
N ALA A 98 -27.73 2.41 -3.41
CA ALA A 98 -26.48 2.92 -2.85
C ALA A 98 -25.35 1.89 -2.93
N LEU A 99 -25.65 0.58 -2.83
CA LEU A 99 -24.64 -0.48 -2.90
C LEU A 99 -24.07 -0.59 -4.32
N PHE A 100 -24.93 -0.51 -5.36
CA PHE A 100 -24.43 -0.55 -6.74
C PHE A 100 -23.54 0.64 -7.05
N ARG A 101 -23.91 1.83 -6.57
CA ARG A 101 -23.11 3.03 -6.71
C ARG A 101 -21.79 2.94 -5.93
N PHE A 102 -21.81 2.38 -4.73
CA PHE A 102 -20.60 2.16 -3.93
C PHE A 102 -19.64 1.17 -4.64
N ASN A 103 -20.16 0.05 -5.14
CA ASN A 103 -19.35 -0.91 -5.87
C ASN A 103 -18.74 -0.28 -7.14
N ARG A 104 -19.49 0.58 -7.83
CA ARG A 104 -18.99 1.35 -8.98
C ARG A 104 -17.87 2.32 -8.56
N LEU A 105 -18.05 3.06 -7.47
CA LEU A 105 -17.03 3.95 -6.90
C LEU A 105 -15.71 3.22 -6.65
N VAL A 106 -15.76 2.05 -5.99
CA VAL A 106 -14.57 1.23 -5.71
C VAL A 106 -13.91 0.75 -7.01
N ALA A 107 -14.70 0.29 -7.98
CA ALA A 107 -14.20 -0.14 -9.29
C ALA A 107 -13.52 1.02 -10.05
N GLN A 108 -14.14 2.21 -10.05
CA GLN A 108 -13.57 3.42 -10.67
C GLN A 108 -12.22 3.78 -10.05
N ARG A 109 -12.12 3.82 -8.71
CA ARG A 109 -10.84 4.07 -8.05
C ARG A 109 -9.78 3.02 -8.43
N ARG A 110 -10.13 1.74 -8.39
CA ARG A 110 -9.20 0.64 -8.74
C ARG A 110 -8.78 0.66 -10.20
N ALA A 111 -9.61 1.18 -11.08
CA ALA A 111 -9.28 1.34 -12.50
C ALA A 111 -8.48 2.62 -12.79
N GLY A 112 -8.34 3.55 -11.83
CA GLY A 112 -7.69 4.84 -12.01
C GLY A 112 -8.62 5.94 -12.53
N ASP A 113 -9.92 5.68 -12.61
CA ASP A 113 -10.95 6.70 -12.89
C ASP A 113 -11.28 7.46 -11.60
N PHE A 114 -10.32 8.28 -11.16
CA PHE A 114 -10.44 9.03 -9.91
C PHE A 114 -11.55 10.08 -9.94
N HIS A 115 -11.77 10.74 -11.06
CA HIS A 115 -12.83 11.73 -11.19
C HIS A 115 -14.22 11.09 -11.13
N GLY A 116 -14.45 10.01 -11.86
CA GLY A 116 -15.70 9.27 -11.76
C GLY A 116 -15.94 8.68 -10.37
N SER A 117 -14.87 8.27 -9.68
CA SER A 117 -14.96 7.81 -8.29
C SER A 117 -15.41 8.94 -7.34
N LEU A 118 -14.88 10.17 -7.48
CA LEU A 118 -15.33 11.33 -6.70
C LEU A 118 -16.79 11.70 -7.00
N GLU A 119 -17.20 11.74 -8.27
CA GLU A 119 -18.59 11.98 -8.64
C GLU A 119 -19.54 10.95 -8.00
N SER A 120 -19.14 9.67 -8.01
CA SER A 120 -19.93 8.60 -7.34
C SER A 120 -19.96 8.81 -5.82
N SER A 121 -18.86 9.28 -5.20
CA SER A 121 -18.80 9.53 -3.76
C SER A 121 -19.67 10.71 -3.34
N ASP A 122 -19.71 11.79 -4.14
CA ASP A 122 -20.52 12.99 -3.85
C ASP A 122 -22.00 12.66 -3.82
N VAL A 123 -22.46 11.80 -4.75
CA VAL A 123 -23.85 11.33 -4.74
C VAL A 123 -24.15 10.49 -3.50
N LEU A 124 -23.24 9.59 -3.12
CA LEU A 124 -23.41 8.75 -1.92
C LEU A 124 -23.37 9.57 -0.63
N GLU A 125 -22.51 10.58 -0.54
CA GLU A 125 -22.47 11.51 0.60
C GLU A 125 -23.79 12.27 0.75
N GLY A 126 -24.43 12.64 -0.37
CA GLY A 126 -25.76 13.26 -0.33
C GLY A 126 -26.87 12.33 0.19
N LEU A 127 -26.71 11.02 0.06
CA LEU A 127 -27.65 10.01 0.56
C LEU A 127 -27.37 9.62 2.01
N ASP A 128 -26.10 9.47 2.38
CA ASP A 128 -25.63 9.06 3.70
C ASP A 128 -24.28 9.75 4.01
N PRO A 129 -24.32 10.97 4.61
CA PRO A 129 -23.13 11.76 4.88
C PRO A 129 -22.13 11.11 5.85
N ASP A 130 -22.62 10.22 6.70
CA ASP A 130 -21.83 9.56 7.73
C ASP A 130 -21.29 8.19 7.30
N ASN A 131 -21.39 7.86 6.01
CA ASN A 131 -20.94 6.57 5.50
C ASN A 131 -19.41 6.44 5.52
N ILE A 132 -18.91 5.70 6.49
CA ILE A 132 -17.48 5.50 6.72
C ILE A 132 -16.77 4.88 5.51
N ALA A 133 -17.40 3.92 4.83
CA ALA A 133 -16.79 3.26 3.68
C ALA A 133 -16.64 4.22 2.49
N VAL A 134 -17.63 5.09 2.27
CA VAL A 134 -17.57 6.14 1.23
C VAL A 134 -16.50 7.16 1.58
N ALA A 135 -16.45 7.62 2.82
CA ALA A 135 -15.43 8.58 3.29
C ALA A 135 -14.01 8.00 3.13
N TRP A 136 -13.82 6.71 3.42
CA TRP A 136 -12.54 6.03 3.23
C TRP A 136 -12.11 5.98 1.76
N GLU A 137 -12.98 5.54 0.87
CA GLU A 137 -12.66 5.46 -0.57
C GLU A 137 -12.37 6.85 -1.15
N ARG A 138 -13.16 7.86 -0.76
CA ARG A 138 -12.96 9.26 -1.13
C ARG A 138 -11.63 9.81 -0.62
N ALA A 139 -11.23 9.47 0.61
CA ALA A 139 -9.93 9.85 1.17
C ALA A 139 -8.78 9.38 0.28
N LEU A 140 -8.80 8.10 -0.11
CA LEU A 140 -7.75 7.52 -0.95
C LEU A 140 -7.65 8.24 -2.29
N VAL A 141 -8.79 8.58 -2.92
CA VAL A 141 -8.81 9.30 -4.20
C VAL A 141 -8.30 10.74 -4.04
N ARG A 142 -8.76 11.47 -3.03
CA ARG A 142 -8.32 12.84 -2.77
C ARG A 142 -6.81 12.92 -2.50
N LEU A 143 -6.29 12.01 -1.66
CA LEU A 143 -4.86 11.91 -1.39
C LEU A 143 -4.07 11.57 -2.65
N GLN A 144 -4.57 10.67 -3.49
CA GLN A 144 -3.98 10.31 -4.78
C GLN A 144 -3.86 11.49 -5.73
N LEU A 145 -4.87 12.36 -5.74
CA LEU A 145 -4.92 13.57 -6.55
C LEU A 145 -4.15 14.75 -5.93
N GLY A 146 -3.59 14.60 -4.73
CA GLY A 146 -2.83 15.63 -4.02
C GLY A 146 -3.68 16.63 -3.23
N ASP A 147 -4.99 16.42 -3.12
CA ASP A 147 -5.85 17.18 -2.21
C ASP A 147 -5.67 16.69 -0.77
N TYR A 148 -4.53 17.05 -0.17
CA TYR A 148 -4.18 16.59 1.17
C TYR A 148 -5.05 17.20 2.26
N ALA A 149 -5.54 18.43 2.07
CA ALA A 149 -6.33 19.13 3.09
C ALA A 149 -7.64 18.39 3.39
N THR A 150 -8.38 18.00 2.37
CA THR A 150 -9.65 17.27 2.52
C THR A 150 -9.42 15.76 2.59
N GLY A 151 -8.44 15.23 1.87
CA GLY A 151 -8.09 13.82 1.85
C GLY A 151 -7.68 13.30 3.23
N PHE A 152 -6.80 13.99 3.96
CA PHE A 152 -6.41 13.58 5.32
C PHE A 152 -7.56 13.71 6.33
N ARG A 153 -8.47 14.66 6.13
CA ARG A 153 -9.68 14.74 6.98
C ARG A 153 -10.53 13.49 6.81
N ASP A 154 -10.82 13.10 5.57
CA ASP A 154 -11.58 11.90 5.27
C ASP A 154 -10.81 10.62 5.66
N TYR A 155 -9.47 10.65 5.65
CA TYR A 155 -8.61 9.53 6.04
C TYR A 155 -8.81 9.09 7.50
N GLY A 156 -9.36 9.97 8.33
CA GLY A 156 -9.81 9.63 9.68
C GLY A 156 -10.84 8.50 9.71
N ALA A 157 -11.63 8.30 8.64
CA ALA A 157 -12.58 7.20 8.50
C ALA A 157 -11.95 5.81 8.69
N ARG A 158 -10.62 5.64 8.41
CA ARG A 158 -9.90 4.37 8.62
C ARG A 158 -10.07 3.80 10.03
N ARG A 159 -10.16 4.67 11.04
CA ARG A 159 -10.29 4.27 12.45
C ARG A 159 -11.58 3.51 12.75
N HIS A 160 -12.59 3.66 11.91
CA HIS A 160 -13.90 3.03 12.04
C HIS A 160 -14.09 1.82 11.12
N LEU A 161 -13.05 1.45 10.35
CA LEU A 161 -13.06 0.24 9.55
C LEU A 161 -12.88 -0.98 10.45
N SER A 162 -13.55 -2.08 10.13
CA SER A 162 -13.45 -3.34 10.89
C SER A 162 -12.03 -3.93 10.92
N SER A 163 -11.17 -3.54 9.99
CA SER A 163 -9.77 -3.93 9.93
C SER A 163 -8.85 -3.12 10.84
N PHE A 164 -9.35 -2.01 11.43
CA PHE A 164 -8.55 -1.16 12.29
C PHE A 164 -8.53 -1.70 13.73
N TYR A 165 -7.32 -1.95 14.25
CA TYR A 165 -7.15 -2.65 15.53
C TYR A 165 -7.53 -1.81 16.75
N ILE A 166 -7.23 -0.50 16.74
CA ILE A 166 -7.51 0.44 17.83
C ILE A 166 -8.10 1.71 17.24
N SER A 167 -9.35 2.01 17.54
CA SER A 167 -10.03 3.21 17.02
C SER A 167 -9.77 4.46 17.86
N SER A 168 -9.44 4.29 19.15
CA SER A 168 -9.14 5.39 20.09
C SER A 168 -8.29 4.88 21.26
N LEU A 169 -7.62 5.82 21.91
CA LEU A 169 -6.89 5.60 23.16
C LEU A 169 -7.60 6.33 24.32
N PRO A 170 -7.35 5.96 25.58
CA PRO A 170 -7.89 6.70 26.72
C PRO A 170 -7.39 8.15 26.75
N GLY A 171 -8.21 9.07 27.25
CA GLY A 171 -7.82 10.46 27.46
C GLY A 171 -8.07 11.38 26.26
N GLU A 172 -7.49 12.56 26.31
CA GLU A 172 -7.68 13.63 25.32
C GLU A 172 -6.89 13.35 24.04
N GLU A 173 -7.56 13.42 22.91
CA GLU A 173 -6.89 13.41 21.61
C GLU A 173 -6.37 14.81 21.30
N TRP A 174 -5.09 14.91 20.84
CA TRP A 174 -4.45 16.17 20.54
C TRP A 174 -4.97 16.80 19.24
N ASP A 175 -5.28 18.09 19.29
CA ASP A 175 -5.88 18.84 18.19
C ASP A 175 -4.90 19.78 17.44
N GLY A 176 -3.59 19.66 17.70
CA GLY A 176 -2.57 20.49 17.04
C GLY A 176 -2.20 21.78 17.78
N ARG A 177 -2.88 22.14 18.87
CA ARG A 177 -2.55 23.31 19.66
C ARG A 177 -1.21 23.17 20.40
N PRO A 178 -0.58 24.29 20.82
CA PRO A 178 0.64 24.25 21.62
C PRO A 178 0.52 23.34 22.82
N LEU A 179 1.51 22.50 23.03
CA LEU A 179 1.49 21.48 24.09
C LEU A 179 1.79 22.05 25.48
N ASN A 180 2.57 23.14 25.55
CA ASN A 180 2.86 23.84 26.82
C ASN A 180 3.41 22.92 27.91
N GLY A 181 4.33 22.03 27.58
CA GLY A 181 4.93 21.07 28.49
C GLY A 181 4.16 19.76 28.65
N ARG A 182 2.95 19.62 28.10
CA ARG A 182 2.18 18.36 28.15
C ARG A 182 2.93 17.21 27.48
N ARG A 183 2.72 16.02 28.01
CA ARG A 183 3.23 14.76 27.44
C ARG A 183 2.29 14.28 26.33
N ILE A 184 2.82 14.14 25.13
CA ILE A 184 2.07 13.61 23.98
C ILE A 184 2.55 12.22 23.62
N PHE A 185 1.61 11.28 23.51
CA PHE A 185 1.86 9.92 23.03
C PHE A 185 1.50 9.82 21.54
N LEU A 186 2.50 9.68 20.68
CA LEU A 186 2.34 9.46 19.25
C LEU A 186 2.26 7.95 18.99
N ALA A 187 1.03 7.43 18.89
CA ALA A 187 0.75 6.01 18.77
C ALA A 187 0.93 5.49 17.33
N SER A 188 1.68 4.39 17.18
CA SER A 188 1.88 3.70 15.92
C SER A 188 0.70 2.77 15.60
N GLU A 189 0.18 2.84 14.39
CA GLU A 189 -1.02 2.10 13.97
C GLU A 189 -0.85 1.28 12.69
N GLN A 190 0.03 1.70 11.77
CA GLN A 190 0.20 1.10 10.45
C GLN A 190 1.56 0.40 10.29
N GLY A 191 2.01 0.24 9.03
CA GLY A 191 3.22 -0.49 8.70
C GLY A 191 4.52 0.33 8.82
N PHE A 192 5.64 -0.31 8.52
CA PHE A 192 6.96 0.33 8.59
C PHE A 192 7.11 1.52 7.65
N GLY A 193 6.53 1.42 6.44
CA GLY A 193 6.58 2.51 5.45
C GLY A 193 5.87 3.76 5.96
N ASP A 194 4.68 3.57 6.53
CA ASP A 194 3.88 4.67 7.09
C ASP A 194 4.57 5.31 8.30
N ALA A 195 5.18 4.49 9.18
CA ALA A 195 5.96 5.00 10.31
C ALA A 195 7.14 5.86 9.84
N LEU A 196 7.89 5.44 8.82
CA LEU A 196 8.99 6.22 8.23
C LEU A 196 8.47 7.48 7.53
N LEU A 197 7.32 7.39 6.84
CA LEU A 197 6.70 8.50 6.14
C LEU A 197 6.37 9.65 7.09
N VAL A 198 5.67 9.36 8.20
CA VAL A 198 5.13 10.39 9.10
C VAL A 198 6.08 10.79 10.23
N ALA A 199 7.18 10.07 10.44
CA ALA A 199 8.22 10.42 11.42
C ALA A 199 8.80 11.84 11.18
N ARG A 200 8.74 12.36 9.95
CA ARG A 200 9.13 13.73 9.59
C ARG A 200 8.43 14.83 10.37
N TYR A 201 7.22 14.54 10.87
CA TYR A 201 6.41 15.50 11.63
C TYR A 201 6.81 15.63 13.11
N VAL A 202 7.61 14.70 13.65
CA VAL A 202 7.99 14.67 15.07
C VAL A 202 8.70 15.97 15.49
N ALA A 203 9.55 16.53 14.63
CA ALA A 203 10.21 17.81 14.89
C ALA A 203 9.22 18.97 15.04
N GLN A 204 8.15 18.99 14.24
CA GLN A 204 7.11 20.01 14.34
C GLN A 204 6.30 19.86 15.64
N VAL A 205 5.96 18.64 16.04
CA VAL A 205 5.30 18.35 17.32
C VAL A 205 6.17 18.82 18.48
N LYS A 206 7.49 18.51 18.44
CA LYS A 206 8.45 18.95 19.45
C LYS A 206 8.55 20.46 19.55
N ALA A 207 8.51 21.17 18.43
CA ALA A 207 8.55 22.62 18.39
C ALA A 207 7.31 23.29 19.03
N LEU A 208 6.21 22.55 19.20
CA LEU A 208 5.01 23.02 19.90
C LEU A 208 5.13 22.91 21.45
N GLY A 209 6.32 22.58 21.95
CA GLY A 209 6.68 22.69 23.37
C GLY A 209 6.18 21.54 24.23
N GLY A 210 6.01 20.34 23.66
CA GLY A 210 5.61 19.12 24.40
C GLY A 210 6.77 18.23 24.78
N HIS A 211 6.45 17.29 25.70
CA HIS A 211 7.29 16.10 25.95
C HIS A 211 6.76 14.99 25.03
N VAL A 212 7.55 14.63 24.02
CA VAL A 212 7.12 13.71 22.95
C VAL A 212 7.52 12.27 23.29
N ILE A 213 6.52 11.40 23.40
CA ILE A 213 6.66 9.94 23.54
C ILE A 213 6.32 9.32 22.20
N TYR A 214 7.32 8.79 21.49
CA TYR A 214 7.16 8.23 20.16
C TYR A 214 7.08 6.70 20.22
N GLN A 215 5.93 6.14 19.80
CA GLN A 215 5.78 4.68 19.69
C GLN A 215 6.37 4.18 18.37
N TYR A 216 7.19 3.14 18.44
CA TYR A 216 7.89 2.59 17.28
C TYR A 216 7.72 1.07 17.17
N HIS A 217 7.90 0.56 15.94
CA HIS A 217 8.07 -0.86 15.67
C HIS A 217 9.47 -1.31 16.08
N PRO A 218 9.65 -2.45 16.76
CA PRO A 218 10.95 -2.93 17.21
C PRO A 218 12.02 -2.92 16.13
N GLU A 219 11.64 -3.27 14.90
CA GLU A 219 12.53 -3.36 13.73
C GLU A 219 13.07 -1.99 13.26
N LEU A 220 12.38 -0.90 13.58
CA LEU A 220 12.75 0.47 13.23
C LEU A 220 13.53 1.18 14.36
N ARG A 221 13.72 0.55 15.51
CA ARG A 221 14.28 1.18 16.71
C ARG A 221 15.56 1.95 16.43
N GLN A 222 16.53 1.29 15.78
CA GLN A 222 17.87 1.85 15.60
C GLN A 222 17.85 3.03 14.62
N VAL A 223 17.15 2.91 13.50
CA VAL A 223 17.09 3.97 12.47
C VAL A 223 16.32 5.20 12.94
N LEU A 224 15.33 5.04 13.83
CA LEU A 224 14.53 6.14 14.37
C LEU A 224 15.12 6.77 15.65
N HIS A 225 16.23 6.25 16.19
CA HIS A 225 16.84 6.75 17.43
C HIS A 225 17.26 8.23 17.35
N GLY A 226 17.46 8.76 16.15
CA GLY A 226 17.81 10.18 15.93
C GLY A 226 16.60 11.14 15.91
N LEU A 227 15.37 10.66 16.09
CA LEU A 227 14.19 11.52 16.16
C LEU A 227 14.25 12.45 17.38
N PRO A 228 13.75 13.69 17.27
CA PRO A 228 13.67 14.62 18.39
C PRO A 228 12.49 14.30 19.32
N ALA A 229 12.37 13.04 19.73
CA ALA A 229 11.46 12.54 20.75
C ALA A 229 12.18 12.48 22.10
N ASP A 230 11.46 12.71 23.20
CA ASP A 230 12.01 12.66 24.56
C ASP A 230 12.02 11.22 25.08
N GLU A 231 11.02 10.44 24.68
CA GLU A 231 10.91 9.03 25.05
C GLU A 231 10.55 8.18 23.83
N PHE A 232 11.08 6.95 23.83
CA PHE A 232 10.77 5.95 22.82
C PHE A 232 10.01 4.79 23.44
N HIS A 233 8.83 4.50 22.94
CA HIS A 233 7.94 3.46 23.44
C HIS A 233 7.79 2.33 22.43
N VAL A 234 8.08 1.10 22.81
CA VAL A 234 7.96 -0.03 21.90
C VAL A 234 6.50 -0.43 21.68
N ARG A 235 6.11 -0.66 20.45
CA ARG A 235 4.77 -1.16 20.12
C ARG A 235 4.51 -2.52 20.77
N GLY A 236 3.35 -2.66 21.40
CA GLY A 236 2.95 -3.87 22.12
C GLY A 236 3.23 -3.83 23.65
N ALA A 237 4.02 -2.86 24.13
CA ALA A 237 4.13 -2.62 25.57
C ALA A 237 2.88 -1.93 26.13
N PRO A 238 2.61 -2.02 27.47
CA PRO A 238 1.57 -1.24 28.11
C PRO A 238 1.73 0.26 27.85
N PHE A 239 0.63 0.99 27.67
CA PHE A 239 0.70 2.41 27.35
C PHE A 239 1.43 3.20 28.43
N PRO A 240 2.27 4.19 28.05
CA PRO A 240 2.95 5.06 28.99
C PRO A 240 1.97 6.07 29.63
N ASP A 241 2.40 6.78 30.64
CA ASP A 241 1.67 7.95 31.15
C ASP A 241 1.80 9.11 30.15
N TYR A 242 0.67 9.69 29.72
CA TYR A 242 0.58 10.83 28.82
C TYR A 242 -0.61 11.72 29.16
N ASP A 243 -0.55 12.98 28.75
CA ASP A 243 -1.65 13.94 28.91
C ASP A 243 -2.56 13.96 27.70
N VAL A 244 -1.97 13.80 26.50
CA VAL A 244 -2.68 13.74 25.22
C VAL A 244 -2.08 12.69 24.31
N TRP A 245 -2.85 12.23 23.34
CA TRP A 245 -2.39 11.25 22.36
C TRP A 245 -2.82 11.63 20.95
N LEU A 246 -2.10 11.07 19.94
CA LEU A 246 -2.50 11.12 18.54
C LEU A 246 -1.95 9.89 17.82
N PHE A 247 -2.71 9.37 16.86
CA PHE A 247 -2.13 8.40 15.93
C PHE A 247 -1.17 9.08 14.96
N GLN A 248 -0.05 8.42 14.67
CA GLN A 248 1.00 9.00 13.83
C GLN A 248 0.49 9.40 12.44
N MET A 249 -0.42 8.62 11.85
CA MET A 249 -1.01 8.93 10.54
C MET A 249 -2.03 10.09 10.55
N ASP A 250 -2.35 10.65 11.72
CA ASP A 250 -3.15 11.88 11.83
C ASP A 250 -2.30 13.15 11.95
N LEU A 251 -0.97 13.01 12.12
CA LEU A 251 -0.06 14.15 12.12
C LEU A 251 -0.22 15.06 10.89
N PRO A 252 -0.35 14.52 9.66
CA PRO A 252 -0.57 15.37 8.48
C PRO A 252 -1.81 16.25 8.57
N VAL A 253 -2.95 15.73 9.03
CA VAL A 253 -4.18 16.55 9.11
C VAL A 253 -4.09 17.58 10.23
N VAL A 254 -3.62 17.18 11.41
CA VAL A 254 -3.52 18.06 12.58
C VAL A 254 -2.52 19.21 12.36
N LEU A 255 -1.43 18.94 11.62
CA LEU A 255 -0.39 19.91 11.29
C LEU A 255 -0.62 20.62 9.94
N GLY A 256 -1.78 20.42 9.30
CA GLY A 256 -2.20 21.13 8.09
C GLY A 256 -1.33 20.85 6.88
N ALA A 257 -1.01 19.58 6.63
CA ALA A 257 -0.21 19.15 5.48
C ALA A 257 -0.85 19.55 4.15
N ARG A 258 -0.04 20.11 3.27
CA ARG A 258 -0.33 20.42 1.87
C ARG A 258 0.90 20.05 1.03
N THR A 259 0.73 19.95 -0.27
CA THR A 259 1.83 19.63 -1.21
C THR A 259 3.00 20.60 -1.16
N ASP A 260 2.74 21.86 -0.77
CA ASP A 260 3.73 22.95 -0.72
C ASP A 260 4.41 23.13 0.64
N ASN A 261 3.97 22.41 1.69
CA ASN A 261 4.50 22.57 3.05
C ASN A 261 4.94 21.24 3.72
N LEU A 262 5.09 20.17 2.96
CA LEU A 262 5.54 18.89 3.52
C LEU A 262 6.93 19.05 4.16
N PRO A 263 7.12 18.59 5.41
CA PRO A 263 8.46 18.58 6.01
C PRO A 263 9.40 17.69 5.17
N PRO A 264 10.72 17.98 5.19
CA PRO A 264 11.69 17.10 4.56
C PRO A 264 11.59 15.67 5.12
N PRO A 265 12.04 14.65 4.37
CA PRO A 265 12.12 13.29 4.88
C PRO A 265 12.85 13.23 6.22
N VAL A 266 12.45 12.29 7.08
CA VAL A 266 13.08 12.13 8.40
C VAL A 266 14.57 11.81 8.25
N SER A 267 15.39 12.43 9.10
CA SER A 267 16.81 12.06 9.21
C SER A 267 16.93 10.77 10.02
N LEU A 268 17.54 9.75 9.42
CA LEU A 268 17.70 8.44 10.02
C LEU A 268 19.08 8.27 10.63
N HIS A 269 19.17 7.53 11.71
CA HIS A 269 20.42 7.13 12.33
C HIS A 269 20.85 5.75 11.79
N VAL A 270 22.09 5.65 11.33
CA VAL A 270 22.69 4.37 10.94
C VAL A 270 23.83 4.05 11.89
N PRO A 271 23.77 2.97 12.68
CA PRO A 271 24.83 2.61 13.63
C PRO A 271 26.14 2.23 12.92
N ASP A 272 27.28 2.60 13.52
CA ASP A 272 28.58 2.25 12.96
C ASP A 272 28.82 0.73 12.90
N ALA A 273 28.26 -0.04 13.83
CA ALA A 273 28.33 -1.50 13.79
C ALA A 273 27.69 -2.07 12.51
N SER A 274 26.52 -1.55 12.12
CA SER A 274 25.85 -1.96 10.87
C SER A 274 26.65 -1.50 9.64
N ARG A 275 27.25 -0.32 9.67
CA ARG A 275 28.15 0.15 8.59
C ARG A 275 29.35 -0.76 8.40
N VAL A 276 30.03 -1.14 9.49
CA VAL A 276 31.19 -2.07 9.45
C VAL A 276 30.75 -3.44 8.92
N LYS A 277 29.63 -3.96 9.40
CA LYS A 277 29.07 -5.25 8.96
C LYS A 277 28.78 -5.24 7.43
N MET A 278 28.08 -4.24 6.95
CA MET A 278 27.71 -4.17 5.52
C MET A 278 28.90 -3.85 4.62
N ALA A 279 29.87 -3.04 5.08
CA ALA A 279 31.10 -2.77 4.34
C ALA A 279 31.93 -4.05 4.14
N ALA A 280 31.98 -4.93 5.14
CA ALA A 280 32.66 -6.22 5.03
C ALA A 280 32.00 -7.18 4.03
N LEU A 281 30.66 -7.13 3.91
CA LEU A 281 29.89 -7.99 3.01
C LEU A 281 29.89 -7.49 1.56
N ILE A 282 29.70 -6.19 1.35
CA ILE A 282 29.65 -5.58 0.02
C ILE A 282 31.04 -5.44 -0.58
N GLY A 283 32.03 -5.18 0.25
CA GLY A 283 33.44 -5.07 -0.16
C GLY A 283 33.74 -3.86 -1.05
N ALA A 284 34.98 -3.82 -1.55
CA ALA A 284 35.40 -2.82 -2.51
C ALA A 284 34.83 -3.11 -3.90
N CYS A 285 34.41 -2.06 -4.59
CA CYS A 285 33.94 -2.14 -5.97
C CYS A 285 34.92 -1.38 -6.88
N PRO A 286 35.25 -1.92 -8.07
CA PRO A 286 36.07 -1.20 -9.04
C PRO A 286 35.44 0.15 -9.41
N PRO A 287 36.24 1.18 -9.72
CA PRO A 287 35.72 2.44 -10.25
C PRO A 287 34.88 2.20 -11.51
N GLY A 288 33.85 3.00 -11.69
CA GLY A 288 32.96 2.90 -12.85
C GLY A 288 31.83 1.87 -12.70
N ILE A 289 31.83 1.01 -11.70
CA ILE A 289 30.75 0.05 -11.48
C ILE A 289 29.62 0.71 -10.65
N LEU A 290 28.41 0.64 -11.18
CA LEU A 290 27.19 1.08 -10.50
C LEU A 290 26.66 -0.03 -9.60
N ARG A 291 26.56 0.23 -8.28
CA ARG A 291 26.01 -0.71 -7.30
C ARG A 291 24.52 -0.46 -7.14
N VAL A 292 23.72 -1.41 -7.57
CA VAL A 292 22.26 -1.29 -7.59
C VAL A 292 21.63 -2.28 -6.59
N GLY A 293 20.96 -1.76 -5.59
CA GLY A 293 20.11 -2.57 -4.69
C GLY A 293 18.80 -2.92 -5.36
N ILE A 294 18.30 -4.14 -5.14
CA ILE A 294 17.02 -4.57 -5.69
C ILE A 294 16.10 -5.18 -4.62
N VAL A 295 14.79 -4.88 -4.74
CA VAL A 295 13.71 -5.51 -3.96
C VAL A 295 12.52 -5.71 -4.90
N TRP A 296 12.05 -6.95 -5.04
CA TRP A 296 10.99 -7.28 -6.02
C TRP A 296 9.65 -7.63 -5.39
N SER A 297 9.58 -7.72 -4.06
CA SER A 297 8.34 -8.01 -3.35
C SER A 297 8.32 -7.36 -1.97
N GLY A 298 7.15 -6.88 -1.58
CA GLY A 298 6.86 -6.48 -0.21
C GLY A 298 6.50 -7.69 0.67
N ARG A 299 5.85 -7.42 1.83
CA ARG A 299 5.35 -8.46 2.73
C ARG A 299 4.30 -9.32 2.03
N VAL A 300 4.53 -10.62 1.90
CA VAL A 300 3.64 -11.56 1.21
C VAL A 300 2.27 -11.73 1.89
N THR A 301 2.17 -11.43 3.18
CA THR A 301 0.90 -11.45 3.93
C THR A 301 0.04 -10.19 3.73
N PHE A 302 0.54 -9.19 3.01
CA PHE A 302 -0.23 -8.02 2.65
C PHE A 302 -1.14 -8.34 1.47
N GLY A 303 -2.46 -8.14 1.63
CA GLY A 303 -3.48 -8.61 0.68
C GLY A 303 -3.32 -8.10 -0.75
N GLU A 304 -2.76 -6.90 -0.94
CA GLU A 304 -2.54 -6.30 -2.27
C GLU A 304 -1.08 -6.45 -2.77
N ASN A 305 -0.25 -7.27 -2.08
CA ASN A 305 1.14 -7.44 -2.49
C ASN A 305 1.28 -8.01 -3.91
N ASN A 306 0.36 -8.88 -4.32
CA ASN A 306 0.32 -9.47 -5.66
C ASN A 306 0.13 -8.44 -6.80
N LEU A 307 -0.40 -7.26 -6.52
CA LEU A 307 -0.58 -6.20 -7.51
C LEU A 307 0.71 -5.42 -7.76
N ARG A 308 1.59 -5.33 -6.76
CA ARG A 308 2.84 -4.54 -6.79
C ARG A 308 4.10 -5.39 -6.83
N ALA A 309 4.04 -6.65 -6.43
CA ALA A 309 5.19 -7.57 -6.47
C ALA A 309 5.46 -8.03 -7.90
N THR A 310 6.73 -8.32 -8.16
CA THR A 310 7.22 -8.96 -9.38
C THR A 310 8.06 -10.19 -9.02
N SER A 311 8.87 -10.70 -9.93
CA SER A 311 9.84 -11.77 -9.69
C SER A 311 11.27 -11.27 -9.80
N LEU A 312 12.21 -12.01 -9.23
CA LEU A 312 13.64 -11.77 -9.45
C LEU A 312 13.99 -11.85 -10.95
N ASP A 313 13.37 -12.79 -11.68
CA ASP A 313 13.61 -12.94 -13.14
C ASP A 313 13.36 -11.65 -13.92
N ALA A 314 12.31 -10.89 -13.56
CA ALA A 314 12.06 -9.60 -14.18
C ALA A 314 13.19 -8.58 -13.91
N PHE A 315 13.81 -8.63 -12.73
CA PHE A 315 14.96 -7.77 -12.38
C PHE A 315 16.26 -8.21 -13.03
N MET A 316 16.39 -9.46 -13.51
CA MET A 316 17.62 -9.95 -14.17
C MET A 316 17.95 -9.17 -15.43
N ARG A 317 16.98 -8.53 -16.09
CA ARG A 317 17.24 -7.58 -17.18
C ARG A 317 18.18 -6.43 -16.79
N LEU A 318 18.21 -6.04 -15.52
CA LEU A 318 19.13 -5.00 -15.04
C LEU A 318 20.57 -5.50 -14.94
N ALA A 319 20.79 -6.81 -14.80
CA ALA A 319 22.11 -7.42 -14.83
C ALA A 319 22.72 -7.44 -16.24
N GLU A 320 21.89 -7.30 -17.30
CA GLU A 320 22.36 -7.20 -18.69
C GLU A 320 23.01 -5.84 -18.97
N VAL A 321 22.77 -4.83 -18.13
CA VAL A 321 23.38 -3.50 -18.30
C VAL A 321 24.86 -3.54 -17.94
N PRO A 322 25.78 -3.17 -18.85
CA PRO A 322 27.20 -3.18 -18.56
C PRO A 322 27.54 -2.34 -17.32
N SER A 323 28.52 -2.80 -16.56
CA SER A 323 29.04 -2.10 -15.38
C SER A 323 28.00 -1.88 -14.26
N VAL A 324 26.92 -2.64 -14.23
CA VAL A 324 25.98 -2.74 -13.14
C VAL A 324 26.25 -3.99 -12.31
N ARG A 325 26.24 -3.86 -11.00
CA ARG A 325 26.23 -4.98 -10.04
C ARG A 325 24.99 -4.92 -9.18
N LEU A 326 24.26 -6.04 -9.14
CA LEU A 326 23.03 -6.15 -8.37
C LEU A 326 23.28 -6.70 -6.97
N TYR A 327 22.62 -6.09 -5.99
CA TYR A 327 22.64 -6.48 -4.58
C TYR A 327 21.20 -6.66 -4.12
N SER A 328 20.84 -7.87 -3.70
CA SER A 328 19.49 -8.12 -3.21
C SER A 328 19.33 -7.69 -1.76
N LEU A 329 18.41 -6.77 -1.53
CA LEU A 329 17.93 -6.37 -0.20
C LEU A 329 16.66 -7.15 0.18
N GLN A 330 16.21 -8.11 -0.66
CA GLN A 330 15.00 -8.89 -0.45
C GLN A 330 15.15 -9.81 0.76
N LYS A 331 14.13 -9.78 1.63
CA LYS A 331 14.00 -10.67 2.80
C LYS A 331 12.79 -11.59 2.64
N ASP A 332 12.72 -12.58 3.53
CA ASP A 332 11.61 -13.52 3.68
C ASP A 332 11.36 -14.42 2.45
N GLY A 333 10.15 -14.94 2.31
CA GLY A 333 9.78 -15.95 1.31
C GLY A 333 10.24 -15.69 -0.12
N PRO A 334 10.08 -14.46 -0.68
CA PRO A 334 10.54 -14.16 -2.04
C PRO A 334 12.06 -14.27 -2.22
N SER A 335 12.87 -14.19 -1.16
CA SER A 335 14.32 -14.36 -1.26
C SER A 335 14.76 -15.75 -1.70
N ALA A 336 13.88 -16.76 -1.58
CA ALA A 336 14.12 -18.11 -2.08
C ALA A 336 14.34 -18.19 -3.61
N GLU A 337 13.91 -17.17 -4.37
CA GLU A 337 14.24 -17.06 -5.79
C GLU A 337 15.76 -16.92 -6.05
N LEU A 338 16.55 -16.57 -5.01
CA LEU A 338 18.02 -16.52 -5.05
C LEU A 338 18.71 -17.82 -4.63
N ASP A 339 17.99 -18.89 -4.34
CA ASP A 339 18.61 -20.14 -3.87
C ASP A 339 19.41 -20.86 -4.97
N ASP A 340 19.21 -20.48 -6.24
CA ASP A 340 20.02 -20.96 -7.35
C ASP A 340 21.46 -20.39 -7.31
N PRO A 341 22.49 -21.24 -7.24
CA PRO A 341 23.89 -20.80 -7.12
C PRO A 341 24.40 -19.95 -8.30
N ASP A 342 23.88 -20.15 -9.50
CA ASP A 342 24.30 -19.37 -10.68
C ASP A 342 23.70 -17.97 -10.63
N THR A 343 22.46 -17.83 -10.19
CA THR A 343 21.83 -16.53 -9.94
C THR A 343 22.56 -15.75 -8.83
N GLN A 344 23.03 -16.41 -7.77
CA GLN A 344 23.83 -15.76 -6.71
C GLN A 344 25.19 -15.22 -7.18
N ARG A 345 25.70 -15.69 -8.32
CA ARG A 345 26.92 -15.12 -8.92
C ARG A 345 26.66 -13.79 -9.61
N LEU A 346 25.41 -13.56 -10.03
CA LEU A 346 24.98 -12.34 -10.74
C LEU A 346 24.37 -11.31 -9.77
N VAL A 347 23.73 -11.79 -8.69
CA VAL A 347 23.07 -10.95 -7.69
C VAL A 347 23.61 -11.29 -6.30
N THR A 348 24.30 -10.36 -5.66
CA THR A 348 24.84 -10.57 -4.31
C THR A 348 23.69 -10.59 -3.28
N PRO A 349 23.45 -11.70 -2.55
CA PRO A 349 22.36 -11.79 -1.59
C PRO A 349 22.74 -11.13 -0.26
N LEU A 350 22.21 -9.95 0.05
CA LEU A 350 22.38 -9.31 1.35
C LEU A 350 21.28 -9.68 2.35
N GLY A 351 20.10 -10.07 1.86
CA GLY A 351 18.92 -10.37 2.68
C GLY A 351 19.17 -11.25 3.91
N PRO A 352 19.91 -12.37 3.80
CA PRO A 352 20.26 -13.23 4.94
C PRO A 352 21.07 -12.56 6.04
N HIS A 353 21.71 -11.43 5.74
CA HIS A 353 22.59 -10.69 6.64
C HIS A 353 21.92 -9.42 7.20
N LEU A 354 20.71 -9.10 6.81
CA LEU A 354 19.97 -7.94 7.29
C LEU A 354 19.16 -8.34 8.53
N ASP A 355 19.65 -8.04 9.74
CA ASP A 355 18.94 -8.39 10.97
C ASP A 355 17.75 -7.45 11.19
N ASP A 356 17.93 -6.15 10.95
CA ASP A 356 16.91 -5.11 11.07
C ASP A 356 17.06 -4.01 9.99
N PHE A 357 16.28 -2.92 10.14
CA PHE A 357 16.36 -1.79 9.22
C PHE A 357 17.65 -0.99 9.31
N ALA A 358 18.43 -1.12 10.39
CA ALA A 358 19.73 -0.45 10.50
C ALA A 358 20.77 -1.10 9.57
N ASP A 359 20.78 -2.43 9.47
CA ASP A 359 21.64 -3.15 8.53
C ASP A 359 21.21 -2.85 7.08
N THR A 360 19.88 -2.81 6.83
CA THR A 360 19.36 -2.42 5.52
C THR A 360 19.76 -1.00 5.14
N ALA A 361 19.69 -0.05 6.08
CA ALA A 361 20.12 1.33 5.87
C ALA A 361 21.63 1.42 5.60
N ALA A 362 22.45 0.68 6.35
CA ALA A 362 23.89 0.63 6.15
C ALA A 362 24.27 0.03 4.77
N ALA A 363 23.56 -0.99 4.33
CA ALA A 363 23.73 -1.53 2.97
C ALA A 363 23.39 -0.46 1.91
N ILE A 364 22.24 0.23 2.07
CA ILE A 364 21.79 1.29 1.15
C ILE A 364 22.81 2.45 1.10
N GLU A 365 23.45 2.83 2.21
CA GLU A 365 24.50 3.86 2.21
C GLU A 365 25.67 3.52 1.25
N LEU A 366 25.97 2.25 1.06
CA LEU A 366 27.04 1.75 0.19
C LEU A 366 26.61 1.56 -1.26
N LEU A 367 25.32 1.61 -1.54
CA LEU A 367 24.77 1.49 -2.89
C LEU A 367 24.65 2.86 -3.56
N ASP A 368 24.67 2.87 -4.88
CA ASP A 368 24.53 4.08 -5.70
C ASP A 368 23.08 4.39 -6.03
N LEU A 369 22.25 3.35 -6.13
CA LEU A 369 20.84 3.39 -6.50
C LEU A 369 20.13 2.18 -5.92
N VAL A 370 18.85 2.33 -5.55
CA VAL A 370 17.96 1.20 -5.29
C VAL A 370 16.84 1.20 -6.33
N VAL A 371 16.64 0.07 -7.00
CA VAL A 371 15.53 -0.18 -7.96
C VAL A 371 14.62 -1.23 -7.32
N MET A 372 13.35 -0.90 -7.16
CA MET A 372 12.48 -1.77 -6.37
C MET A 372 10.99 -1.58 -6.65
N THR A 373 10.20 -2.57 -6.27
CA THR A 373 8.75 -2.42 -6.17
C THR A 373 8.36 -1.78 -4.83
N ASP A 374 7.14 -1.25 -4.73
CA ASP A 374 6.68 -0.50 -3.56
C ASP A 374 6.76 -1.33 -2.26
N SER A 375 7.57 -0.86 -1.34
CA SER A 375 7.68 -1.41 0.03
C SER A 375 8.31 -0.39 0.98
N SER A 376 8.40 -0.73 2.29
CA SER A 376 9.03 0.12 3.31
C SER A 376 10.50 0.47 3.03
N VAL A 377 11.21 -0.34 2.25
CA VAL A 377 12.60 -0.06 1.84
C VAL A 377 12.67 1.17 0.92
N ALA A 378 11.63 1.48 0.13
CA ALA A 378 11.57 2.71 -0.66
C ALA A 378 11.57 3.95 0.24
N HIS A 379 10.75 3.92 1.31
CA HIS A 379 10.71 4.99 2.31
C HIS A 379 12.05 5.14 3.05
N LEU A 380 12.66 4.01 3.42
CA LEU A 380 13.98 4.00 4.06
C LEU A 380 15.05 4.63 3.16
N THR A 381 15.14 4.16 1.91
CA THR A 381 16.11 4.63 0.92
C THR A 381 15.99 6.13 0.68
N ALA A 382 14.77 6.60 0.45
CA ALA A 382 14.51 8.01 0.20
C ALA A 382 14.75 8.89 1.45
N SER A 383 14.48 8.38 2.65
CA SER A 383 14.79 9.08 3.91
C SER A 383 16.29 9.18 4.18
N LEU A 384 17.10 8.25 3.68
CA LEU A 384 18.57 8.34 3.69
C LEU A 384 19.11 9.32 2.63
N GLY A 385 18.24 9.95 1.83
CA GLY A 385 18.64 10.84 0.75
C GLY A 385 19.26 10.11 -0.46
N LYS A 386 19.13 8.78 -0.54
CA LYS A 386 19.67 7.98 -1.62
C LYS A 386 18.71 7.92 -2.81
N PRO A 387 19.23 7.87 -4.05
CA PRO A 387 18.42 7.66 -5.22
C PRO A 387 17.63 6.35 -5.13
N VAL A 388 16.34 6.41 -5.36
CA VAL A 388 15.47 5.24 -5.44
C VAL A 388 14.57 5.34 -6.67
N TRP A 389 14.56 4.28 -7.47
CA TRP A 389 13.64 4.10 -8.57
C TRP A 389 12.56 3.12 -8.13
N ASN A 390 11.39 3.65 -7.86
CA ASN A 390 10.27 2.86 -7.36
C ASN A 390 9.34 2.48 -8.51
N LEU A 391 9.22 1.17 -8.75
CA LEU A 391 8.34 0.59 -9.75
C LEU A 391 6.96 0.48 -9.13
N VAL A 392 6.02 1.24 -9.65
CA VAL A 392 4.69 1.36 -9.06
C VAL A 392 3.61 0.84 -10.01
N GLN A 393 2.65 0.13 -9.44
CA GLN A 393 1.47 -0.36 -10.16
C GLN A 393 0.65 0.80 -10.74
N HIS A 394 -0.28 0.50 -11.64
CA HIS A 394 -1.11 1.48 -12.34
C HIS A 394 -1.84 2.44 -11.38
N VAL A 395 -2.45 1.90 -10.33
CA VAL A 395 -3.03 2.68 -9.22
C VAL A 395 -2.19 2.42 -7.96
N PRO A 396 -1.15 3.22 -7.71
CA PRO A 396 -0.23 2.98 -6.61
C PRO A 396 -0.76 3.52 -5.27
N TYR A 397 0.02 3.35 -4.22
CA TYR A 397 -0.22 4.01 -2.93
C TYR A 397 -0.27 5.54 -3.12
N TRP A 398 -1.18 6.20 -2.45
CA TRP A 398 -1.55 7.60 -2.66
C TRP A 398 -0.36 8.60 -2.60
N ILE A 399 0.70 8.31 -1.85
CA ILE A 399 1.88 9.20 -1.76
C ILE A 399 2.59 9.39 -3.10
N TYR A 400 2.39 8.48 -4.04
CA TYR A 400 3.02 8.53 -5.36
C TYR A 400 2.21 9.36 -6.37
N GLY A 401 0.99 9.79 -6.01
CA GLY A 401 0.13 10.54 -6.92
C GLY A 401 -0.33 9.72 -8.14
N ASP A 402 -1.00 10.36 -9.10
CA ASP A 402 -1.65 9.67 -10.23
C ASP A 402 -0.80 9.65 -11.52
N ARG A 403 0.02 10.66 -11.82
CA ARG A 403 0.62 10.85 -13.15
C ARG A 403 2.11 11.12 -13.19
N ASN A 404 2.67 11.80 -12.19
CA ASN A 404 4.06 12.25 -12.23
C ASN A 404 5.03 11.07 -12.05
N ASP A 405 6.26 11.24 -12.55
CA ASP A 405 7.38 10.33 -12.31
C ASP A 405 8.16 10.67 -11.02
N SER A 406 7.62 11.54 -10.19
CA SER A 406 8.15 11.98 -8.90
C SER A 406 7.03 12.09 -7.86
N THR A 407 7.41 12.21 -6.60
CA THR A 407 6.49 12.42 -5.48
C THR A 407 6.96 13.59 -4.62
N PRO A 408 6.05 14.45 -4.13
CA PRO A 408 6.43 15.55 -3.24
C PRO A 408 6.94 15.07 -1.88
N TRP A 409 6.70 13.80 -1.53
CA TRP A 409 7.11 13.20 -0.28
C TRP A 409 8.61 12.87 -0.22
N TYR A 410 9.23 12.55 -1.37
CA TYR A 410 10.62 12.10 -1.44
C TYR A 410 11.33 12.65 -2.68
N PRO A 411 12.14 13.72 -2.53
CA PRO A 411 12.80 14.37 -3.67
C PRO A 411 13.78 13.48 -4.45
N THR A 412 14.33 12.43 -3.81
CA THR A 412 15.28 11.50 -4.44
C THR A 412 14.61 10.29 -5.10
N MET A 413 13.27 10.22 -5.04
CA MET A 413 12.51 9.12 -5.59
C MET A 413 12.05 9.41 -7.02
N ARG A 414 12.37 8.50 -7.94
CA ARG A 414 11.81 8.46 -9.27
C ARG A 414 10.84 7.31 -9.40
N LEU A 415 9.70 7.56 -10.04
CA LEU A 415 8.63 6.58 -10.19
C LEU A 415 8.63 6.03 -11.63
N PHE A 416 8.58 4.70 -11.74
CA PHE A 416 8.35 3.99 -12.99
C PHE A 416 6.98 3.32 -12.91
N ARG A 417 5.99 3.91 -13.56
CA ARG A 417 4.59 3.50 -13.45
C ARG A 417 4.23 2.46 -14.49
N GLN A 418 3.42 1.46 -14.08
CA GLN A 418 2.69 0.64 -15.03
C GLN A 418 1.73 1.50 -15.85
N GLY A 419 1.58 1.18 -17.13
CA GLY A 419 0.50 1.67 -17.98
C GLY A 419 -0.87 1.12 -17.59
N ALA A 420 -1.90 1.51 -18.34
CA ALA A 420 -3.26 1.00 -18.16
C ALA A 420 -3.36 -0.51 -18.48
N ASP A 421 -2.47 -1.02 -19.32
CA ASP A 421 -2.33 -2.45 -19.65
C ASP A 421 -1.74 -3.29 -18.52
N ARG A 422 -1.21 -2.64 -17.47
CA ARG A 422 -0.56 -3.25 -16.31
C ARG A 422 0.60 -4.19 -16.65
N ASP A 423 1.29 -3.93 -17.78
CA ASP A 423 2.45 -4.71 -18.19
C ASP A 423 3.72 -4.27 -17.44
N TRP A 424 4.27 -5.18 -16.63
CA TRP A 424 5.56 -4.98 -15.97
C TRP A 424 6.74 -5.04 -16.94
N ASN A 425 6.65 -5.77 -18.06
CA ASN A 425 7.75 -5.85 -19.03
C ASN A 425 8.08 -4.48 -19.62
N GLU A 426 7.05 -3.68 -19.94
CA GLU A 426 7.24 -2.32 -20.44
C GLU A 426 7.93 -1.43 -19.40
N VAL A 427 7.56 -1.57 -18.11
CA VAL A 427 8.22 -0.85 -17.01
C VAL A 427 9.69 -1.22 -16.92
N PHE A 428 10.02 -2.52 -16.96
CA PHE A 428 11.42 -2.99 -16.90
C PHE A 428 12.25 -2.57 -18.10
N MET A 429 11.67 -2.48 -19.30
CA MET A 429 12.37 -1.92 -20.47
C MET A 429 12.78 -0.46 -20.23
N ARG A 430 11.88 0.38 -19.73
CA ARG A 430 12.19 1.78 -19.40
C ARG A 430 13.22 1.92 -18.29
N VAL A 431 13.16 1.04 -17.27
CA VAL A 431 14.13 1.01 -16.17
C VAL A 431 15.52 0.63 -16.71
N ALA A 432 15.64 -0.42 -17.53
CA ALA A 432 16.90 -0.85 -18.11
C ALA A 432 17.50 0.23 -19.00
N GLU A 433 16.70 0.90 -19.84
CA GLU A 433 17.16 2.03 -20.68
C GLU A 433 17.65 3.20 -19.81
N ALA A 434 16.93 3.55 -18.74
CA ALA A 434 17.36 4.59 -17.82
C ALA A 434 18.68 4.20 -17.10
N LEU A 435 18.83 2.93 -16.73
CA LEU A 435 20.03 2.42 -16.06
C LEU A 435 21.24 2.43 -17.00
N HIS A 436 21.06 2.11 -18.28
CA HIS A 436 22.10 2.27 -19.31
C HIS A 436 22.60 3.72 -19.39
N ARG A 437 21.69 4.69 -19.36
CA ARG A 437 22.04 6.12 -19.36
C ARG A 437 22.82 6.52 -18.12
N GLU A 438 22.41 6.07 -16.94
CA GLU A 438 23.12 6.33 -15.68
C GLU A 438 24.54 5.73 -15.68
N ALA A 439 24.70 4.50 -16.16
CA ALA A 439 25.99 3.84 -16.27
C ALA A 439 26.91 4.60 -17.25
N TRP A 440 26.39 5.01 -18.40
CA TRP A 440 27.15 5.76 -19.41
C TRP A 440 27.62 7.15 -18.92
N LEU A 441 26.76 7.88 -18.18
CA LEU A 441 27.10 9.20 -17.60
C LEU A 441 28.21 9.13 -16.56
N ARG A 442 28.47 7.97 -15.98
CA ARG A 442 29.55 7.73 -15.01
C ARG A 442 30.89 7.37 -15.64
N GLY A 443 31.00 7.44 -16.96
CA GLY A 443 32.26 7.32 -17.68
C GLY A 443 32.60 5.90 -18.14
N LEU A 444 31.60 5.15 -18.54
CA LEU A 444 31.69 3.81 -19.10
C LEU A 444 31.50 3.82 -20.60
#